data_6551bad835057ad010ccf7160cf5b57e
#
_entry.id   6551bad835057ad010ccf7160cf5b57e
#
_cell.length_a   1.000
_cell.length_b   1.000
_cell.length_c   1.000
_cell.angle_alpha   90.00
_cell.angle_beta   90.00
_cell.angle_gamma   90.00
#
_symmetry.space_group_name_H-M   'P 1'
#
loop_
_entity.id
_entity.type
_entity.pdbx_description
1 polymer ?
#
loop_
_entity_poly.entity_id
_entity_poly.type
_entity_poly.pdbx_seq_one_letter_code
_entity_poly.pdbx_strand_id
1 'polypeptide(L)'
;MEEIISAVLSEDAVEGDFGALPVPDHYRGAVVLRDETAMFEGLATADKDPGKSLHVQDVPTPMPAPGEVLVAVMASAINYNTVWSAIFEPLPTFGFLERYARSGPDAARHDQPYHVLGSDLSGVVLRTGPGVRRWKPGDRVVAHCLSVELESPDGHDDTMLDPEQRIWGFETNFGGLAELALVKANQLMPMPDHLTWEEAACSGLVNSTAYRQLVSRNGAGMKQGDVVLIWGAGGGLGSYATQLALNGGAVPVCVVSGPRKAELVRSMGAELVIDRAAEGYRFWKDPQTQDPREWRRFGARIRELTGGQDPDIVVEHPGRETFGASVYVTRRGGTVVTCASTAGYQHQYDNRYLWMSLKRIVGTHFANYREAWEANRLIARGMIHPTLSAVFPLTATGEATREVHANRHSGKVGVLGLAPAEGLGVRDPETRQRHLAALNRFRTPQARPTTADR
;
A
#
# COMPACT_ATOMS: atom_id res chain seq x y z
N MET A 1 -27.01 -6.94 3.72
CA MET A 1 -26.04 -6.45 2.71
C MET A 1 -26.72 -5.92 1.43
N GLU A 2 -27.72 -6.59 0.88
CA GLU A 2 -28.36 -6.19 -0.38
C GLU A 2 -28.90 -4.75 -0.37
N GLU A 3 -29.54 -4.33 0.73
CA GLU A 3 -30.05 -2.95 0.89
C GLU A 3 -28.91 -1.92 0.90
N ILE A 4 -27.78 -2.26 1.55
CA ILE A 4 -26.59 -1.39 1.57
C ILE A 4 -26.03 -1.23 0.15
N ILE A 5 -25.86 -2.34 -0.59
CA ILE A 5 -25.38 -2.34 -1.97
C ILE A 5 -26.32 -1.51 -2.84
N SER A 6 -27.64 -1.73 -2.74
CA SER A 6 -28.65 -0.99 -3.51
C SER A 6 -28.57 0.52 -3.24
N ALA A 7 -28.46 0.92 -1.98
CA ALA A 7 -28.32 2.34 -1.61
C ALA A 7 -27.02 2.97 -2.14
N VAL A 8 -25.89 2.25 -2.06
CA VAL A 8 -24.58 2.75 -2.55
C VAL A 8 -24.59 2.92 -4.07
N LEU A 9 -25.30 2.07 -4.80
CA LEU A 9 -25.38 2.11 -6.26
C LEU A 9 -26.47 3.06 -6.78
N SER A 10 -27.37 3.55 -5.90
CA SER A 10 -28.39 4.52 -6.26
C SER A 10 -27.78 5.93 -6.37
N GLU A 11 -28.07 6.62 -7.48
CA GLU A 11 -27.68 8.02 -7.68
C GLU A 11 -28.51 8.98 -6.81
N ASP A 12 -29.72 8.56 -6.39
CA ASP A 12 -30.69 9.39 -5.67
C ASP A 12 -30.58 9.23 -4.14
N ALA A 13 -29.73 8.33 -3.62
CA ALA A 13 -29.62 8.07 -2.19
C ALA A 13 -28.99 9.26 -1.46
N VAL A 14 -29.67 9.71 -0.39
CA VAL A 14 -29.25 10.84 0.46
C VAL A 14 -28.76 10.34 1.83
N GLU A 15 -28.13 11.24 2.61
CA GLU A 15 -27.59 10.95 3.94
C GLU A 15 -28.57 10.19 4.86
N GLY A 16 -29.84 10.63 4.86
CA GLY A 16 -30.88 10.02 5.71
C GLY A 16 -31.14 8.56 5.40
N ASP A 17 -31.04 8.17 4.13
CA ASP A 17 -31.24 6.80 3.68
C ASP A 17 -30.15 5.88 4.27
N PHE A 18 -28.87 6.29 4.17
CA PHE A 18 -27.75 5.52 4.72
C PHE A 18 -27.82 5.40 6.24
N GLY A 19 -28.24 6.45 6.95
CA GLY A 19 -28.43 6.43 8.40
C GLY A 19 -29.50 5.44 8.87
N ALA A 20 -30.51 5.20 8.05
CA ALA A 20 -31.64 4.31 8.35
C ALA A 20 -31.40 2.85 7.94
N LEU A 21 -30.39 2.54 7.09
CA LEU A 21 -30.10 1.18 6.66
C LEU A 21 -29.81 0.25 7.85
N PRO A 22 -30.35 -0.98 7.86
CA PRO A 22 -29.99 -1.97 8.87
C PRO A 22 -28.52 -2.39 8.68
N VAL A 23 -27.77 -2.39 9.76
CA VAL A 23 -26.41 -2.97 9.78
C VAL A 23 -26.57 -4.44 10.21
N PRO A 24 -26.10 -5.42 9.42
CA PRO A 24 -26.23 -6.82 9.77
C PRO A 24 -25.34 -7.17 10.97
N ASP A 25 -25.76 -8.15 11.78
CA ASP A 25 -25.00 -8.61 12.94
C ASP A 25 -23.68 -9.30 12.57
N HIS A 26 -23.57 -9.84 11.35
CA HIS A 26 -22.38 -10.48 10.81
C HIS A 26 -22.10 -10.01 9.38
N TYR A 27 -20.82 -10.07 8.99
CA TYR A 27 -20.35 -9.73 7.64
C TYR A 27 -19.19 -10.64 7.24
N ARG A 28 -18.94 -10.79 5.95
CA ARG A 28 -17.83 -11.58 5.45
C ARG A 28 -16.52 -10.77 5.46
N GLY A 29 -15.47 -11.39 6.00
CA GLY A 29 -14.11 -10.84 6.00
C GLY A 29 -13.07 -11.89 5.62
N ALA A 30 -11.99 -11.45 4.98
CA ALA A 30 -10.81 -12.26 4.77
C ALA A 30 -9.97 -12.26 6.06
N VAL A 31 -9.83 -13.42 6.68
CA VAL A 31 -9.23 -13.60 8.00
C VAL A 31 -8.08 -14.60 7.99
N VAL A 32 -7.16 -14.42 8.94
CA VAL A 32 -6.29 -15.48 9.44
C VAL A 32 -6.76 -15.92 10.82
N LEU A 33 -6.47 -17.17 11.19
CA LEU A 33 -6.93 -17.79 12.43
C LEU A 33 -5.77 -17.98 13.43
N ARG A 34 -6.07 -17.76 14.71
CA ARG A 34 -5.06 -17.83 15.79
C ARG A 34 -4.49 -19.24 15.97
N ASP A 35 -5.29 -20.27 15.81
CA ASP A 35 -4.90 -21.67 15.94
C ASP A 35 -4.09 -22.21 14.75
N GLU A 36 -4.00 -21.44 13.64
CA GLU A 36 -3.23 -21.80 12.46
C GLU A 36 -1.82 -21.19 12.42
N THR A 37 -1.43 -20.40 13.42
CA THR A 37 -0.17 -19.63 13.39
C THR A 37 1.10 -20.51 13.25
N ALA A 38 1.04 -21.78 13.62
CA ALA A 38 2.13 -22.76 13.48
C ALA A 38 2.15 -23.50 12.12
N MET A 39 1.13 -23.29 11.24
CA MET A 39 0.97 -24.10 10.03
C MET A 39 2.15 -24.05 9.04
N PHE A 40 2.97 -23.02 9.10
CA PHE A 40 4.14 -22.84 8.23
C PHE A 40 5.47 -23.00 8.96
N GLU A 41 5.49 -23.54 10.18
CA GLU A 41 6.75 -23.74 10.90
C GLU A 41 7.72 -24.63 10.09
N GLY A 42 8.99 -24.23 10.04
CA GLY A 42 10.04 -24.93 9.31
C GLY A 42 10.07 -24.70 7.80
N LEU A 43 9.09 -24.01 7.21
CA LEU A 43 9.12 -23.66 5.80
C LEU A 43 9.90 -22.36 5.55
N ALA A 44 10.61 -22.30 4.42
CA ALA A 44 11.18 -21.04 3.96
C ALA A 44 10.07 -20.08 3.51
N THR A 45 10.29 -18.76 3.65
CA THR A 45 9.30 -17.73 3.29
C THR A 45 8.70 -17.93 1.91
N ALA A 46 9.51 -18.28 0.91
CA ALA A 46 9.06 -18.48 -0.47
C ALA A 46 8.15 -19.72 -0.65
N ASP A 47 8.19 -20.68 0.27
CA ASP A 47 7.43 -21.94 0.21
C ASP A 47 6.11 -21.85 1.01
N LYS A 48 5.90 -20.77 1.74
CA LYS A 48 4.67 -20.51 2.50
C LYS A 48 3.57 -20.01 1.55
N ASP A 49 2.49 -20.75 1.47
CA ASP A 49 1.35 -20.39 0.61
C ASP A 49 0.32 -19.54 1.37
N PRO A 50 0.25 -18.21 1.14
CA PRO A 50 -0.69 -17.34 1.84
C PRO A 50 -2.16 -17.68 1.60
N GLY A 51 -2.47 -18.39 0.52
CA GLY A 51 -3.84 -18.81 0.24
C GLY A 51 -4.32 -19.99 1.09
N LYS A 52 -3.45 -20.63 1.87
CA LYS A 52 -3.85 -21.71 2.78
C LYS A 52 -4.33 -21.22 4.13
N SER A 53 -3.85 -20.07 4.57
CA SER A 53 -4.16 -19.43 5.86
C SER A 53 -5.21 -18.32 5.75
N LEU A 54 -5.52 -17.87 4.53
CA LEU A 54 -6.55 -16.86 4.29
C LEU A 54 -7.90 -17.51 4.05
N HIS A 55 -8.83 -17.25 4.98
CA HIS A 55 -10.21 -17.74 4.92
C HIS A 55 -11.16 -16.56 4.71
N VAL A 56 -12.25 -16.77 3.97
CA VAL A 56 -13.35 -15.80 3.90
C VAL A 56 -14.52 -16.39 4.66
N GLN A 57 -14.85 -15.75 5.78
CA GLN A 57 -15.90 -16.25 6.69
C GLN A 57 -16.73 -15.12 7.29
N ASP A 58 -17.87 -15.49 7.87
CA ASP A 58 -18.71 -14.57 8.62
C ASP A 58 -18.09 -14.26 9.98
N VAL A 59 -18.02 -12.96 10.30
CA VAL A 59 -17.54 -12.46 11.61
C VAL A 59 -18.54 -11.47 12.18
N PRO A 60 -18.63 -11.30 13.50
CA PRO A 60 -19.52 -10.34 14.15
C PRO A 60 -19.18 -8.90 13.72
N THR A 61 -20.23 -8.10 13.46
CA THR A 61 -20.08 -6.69 13.10
C THR A 61 -19.71 -5.85 14.31
N PRO A 62 -18.57 -5.15 14.32
CA PRO A 62 -18.20 -4.25 15.40
C PRO A 62 -19.00 -2.95 15.32
N MET A 63 -19.52 -2.49 16.45
CA MET A 63 -20.13 -1.15 16.51
C MET A 63 -19.04 -0.08 16.71
N PRO A 64 -19.16 1.10 16.07
CA PRO A 64 -18.14 2.15 16.21
C PRO A 64 -18.13 2.77 17.60
N ALA A 65 -16.97 2.80 18.24
CA ALA A 65 -16.66 3.49 19.48
C ALA A 65 -16.45 5.01 19.24
N PRO A 66 -16.22 5.82 20.29
CA PRO A 66 -15.91 7.23 20.09
C PRO A 66 -14.77 7.47 19.11
N GLY A 67 -15.00 8.37 18.14
CA GLY A 67 -14.01 8.69 17.10
C GLY A 67 -13.89 7.67 15.97
N GLU A 68 -14.65 6.60 15.97
CA GLU A 68 -14.61 5.56 14.93
C GLU A 68 -15.78 5.65 13.94
N VAL A 69 -15.59 5.00 12.80
CA VAL A 69 -16.54 4.96 11.69
C VAL A 69 -16.65 3.54 11.14
N LEU A 70 -17.89 3.06 10.97
CA LEU A 70 -18.17 1.83 10.27
C LEU A 70 -18.39 2.14 8.78
N VAL A 71 -17.63 1.49 7.92
CA VAL A 71 -17.62 1.72 6.47
C VAL A 71 -18.12 0.46 5.74
N ALA A 72 -19.06 0.64 4.81
CA ALA A 72 -19.39 -0.36 3.80
C ALA A 72 -18.26 -0.38 2.76
N VAL A 73 -17.50 -1.45 2.71
CA VAL A 73 -16.32 -1.56 1.86
C VAL A 73 -16.74 -2.01 0.47
N MET A 74 -16.63 -1.12 -0.50
CA MET A 74 -16.90 -1.46 -1.90
C MET A 74 -15.74 -2.19 -2.54
N ALA A 75 -14.50 -1.75 -2.26
CA ALA A 75 -13.28 -2.45 -2.65
C ALA A 75 -12.15 -2.21 -1.66
N SER A 76 -11.16 -3.10 -1.70
CA SER A 76 -9.91 -3.07 -0.97
C SER A 76 -8.73 -3.38 -1.91
N ALA A 77 -7.51 -3.44 -1.39
CA ALA A 77 -6.34 -3.84 -2.18
C ALA A 77 -5.31 -4.59 -1.33
N ILE A 78 -4.59 -5.51 -1.98
CA ILE A 78 -3.52 -6.27 -1.33
C ILE A 78 -2.28 -5.40 -1.14
N ASN A 79 -1.75 -5.41 0.06
CA ASN A 79 -0.45 -4.86 0.42
C ASN A 79 0.50 -5.98 0.87
N TYR A 80 1.79 -5.70 0.95
CA TYR A 80 2.74 -6.73 1.37
C TYR A 80 2.58 -7.12 2.85
N ASN A 81 2.03 -6.24 3.69
CA ASN A 81 1.65 -6.58 5.07
C ASN A 81 0.53 -7.64 5.11
N THR A 82 -0.38 -7.67 4.12
CA THR A 82 -1.35 -8.77 3.97
C THR A 82 -0.65 -10.11 3.73
N VAL A 83 0.40 -10.10 2.88
CA VAL A 83 1.25 -11.30 2.68
C VAL A 83 1.88 -11.73 4.00
N TRP A 84 2.53 -10.80 4.73
CA TRP A 84 3.15 -11.11 6.01
C TRP A 84 2.15 -11.67 7.04
N SER A 85 0.97 -11.07 7.16
CA SER A 85 -0.07 -11.60 8.05
C SER A 85 -0.44 -13.03 7.68
N ALA A 86 -0.62 -13.29 6.38
CA ALA A 86 -1.04 -14.59 5.88
C ALA A 86 0.02 -15.68 6.02
N ILE A 87 1.29 -15.36 6.00
CA ILE A 87 2.40 -16.32 6.21
C ILE A 87 2.96 -16.30 7.63
N PHE A 88 2.34 -15.55 8.54
CA PHE A 88 2.73 -15.37 9.94
C PHE A 88 4.18 -14.91 10.14
N GLU A 89 4.64 -13.98 9.29
CA GLU A 89 6.00 -13.42 9.33
C GLU A 89 6.01 -11.88 9.53
N PRO A 90 7.08 -11.35 10.19
CA PRO A 90 8.09 -12.08 10.96
C PRO A 90 7.54 -12.68 12.25
N LEU A 91 6.35 -12.25 12.68
CA LEU A 91 5.61 -12.72 13.85
C LEU A 91 4.11 -12.78 13.51
N PRO A 92 3.35 -13.71 14.09
CA PRO A 92 1.90 -13.71 13.99
C PRO A 92 1.30 -12.38 14.49
N THR A 93 0.35 -11.82 13.74
CA THR A 93 -0.26 -10.52 14.05
C THR A 93 -1.07 -10.50 15.35
N PHE A 94 -1.47 -11.68 15.85
CA PHE A 94 -2.22 -11.81 17.11
C PHE A 94 -1.53 -11.19 18.33
N GLY A 95 -0.20 -11.19 18.38
CA GLY A 95 0.55 -10.53 19.43
C GLY A 95 0.39 -8.99 19.44
N PHE A 96 0.16 -8.38 18.26
CA PHE A 96 -0.17 -6.96 18.15
C PHE A 96 -1.60 -6.69 18.64
N LEU A 97 -2.56 -7.55 18.25
CA LEU A 97 -3.96 -7.44 18.67
C LEU A 97 -4.10 -7.54 20.20
N GLU A 98 -3.41 -8.52 20.83
CA GLU A 98 -3.37 -8.66 22.30
C GLU A 98 -2.78 -7.44 22.98
N ARG A 99 -1.70 -6.86 22.43
CA ARG A 99 -1.11 -5.64 22.98
C ARG A 99 -2.07 -4.47 22.87
N TYR A 100 -2.71 -4.30 21.72
CA TYR A 100 -3.67 -3.22 21.50
C TYR A 100 -4.88 -3.37 22.43
N ALA A 101 -5.41 -4.56 22.60
CA ALA A 101 -6.56 -4.83 23.48
C ALA A 101 -6.35 -4.38 24.93
N ARG A 102 -5.10 -4.26 25.40
CA ARG A 102 -4.76 -3.79 26.74
C ARG A 102 -4.80 -2.26 26.88
N SER A 103 -4.90 -1.51 25.79
CA SER A 103 -4.90 -0.04 25.84
C SER A 103 -6.23 0.57 26.30
N GLY A 104 -7.31 -0.22 26.34
CA GLY A 104 -8.59 0.27 26.86
C GLY A 104 -9.78 -0.63 26.52
N PRO A 105 -10.98 -0.34 27.07
CA PRO A 105 -12.16 -1.18 26.88
C PRO A 105 -12.61 -1.25 25.41
N ASP A 106 -12.50 -0.15 24.65
CA ASP A 106 -12.86 -0.13 23.24
C ASP A 106 -11.85 -0.89 22.38
N ALA A 107 -10.59 -0.98 22.80
CA ALA A 107 -9.56 -1.75 22.14
C ALA A 107 -9.67 -3.26 22.42
N ALA A 108 -10.26 -3.68 23.54
CA ALA A 108 -10.39 -5.08 23.96
C ALA A 108 -11.08 -5.97 22.90
N ARG A 109 -12.00 -5.42 22.11
CA ARG A 109 -12.71 -6.13 21.03
C ARG A 109 -11.82 -6.53 19.85
N HIS A 110 -10.59 -5.98 19.73
CA HIS A 110 -9.64 -6.35 18.67
C HIS A 110 -8.96 -7.69 18.93
N ASP A 111 -8.93 -8.18 20.18
CA ASP A 111 -8.36 -9.47 20.54
C ASP A 111 -9.37 -10.60 20.32
N GLN A 112 -9.43 -11.10 19.09
CA GLN A 112 -10.33 -12.15 18.65
C GLN A 112 -9.55 -13.42 18.25
N PRO A 113 -10.19 -14.60 18.14
CA PRO A 113 -9.55 -15.79 17.58
C PRO A 113 -9.28 -15.68 16.09
N TYR A 114 -9.77 -14.63 15.44
CA TYR A 114 -9.55 -14.29 14.04
C TYR A 114 -9.02 -12.86 13.89
N HIS A 115 -8.33 -12.59 12.79
CA HIS A 115 -7.89 -11.26 12.40
C HIS A 115 -8.40 -10.93 10.99
N VAL A 116 -9.32 -9.98 10.85
CA VAL A 116 -9.78 -9.43 9.57
C VAL A 116 -8.71 -8.50 9.02
N LEU A 117 -8.11 -8.87 7.89
CA LEU A 117 -6.97 -8.19 7.30
C LEU A 117 -7.38 -7.01 6.40
N GLY A 118 -6.36 -6.26 5.95
CA GLY A 118 -6.48 -5.24 4.93
C GLY A 118 -6.27 -3.82 5.44
N SER A 119 -5.31 -3.11 4.83
CA SER A 119 -4.90 -1.75 5.21
C SER A 119 -5.24 -0.71 4.14
N ASP A 120 -6.10 -1.07 3.19
CA ASP A 120 -6.67 -0.21 2.15
C ASP A 120 -8.18 -0.44 2.05
N LEU A 121 -8.95 0.59 1.77
CA LEU A 121 -10.34 0.50 1.33
C LEU A 121 -10.77 1.70 0.51
N SER A 122 -11.82 1.50 -0.27
CA SER A 122 -12.77 2.51 -0.74
C SER A 122 -14.18 2.07 -0.37
N GLY A 123 -15.02 3.00 0.04
CA GLY A 123 -16.36 2.63 0.49
C GLY A 123 -17.23 3.81 0.87
N VAL A 124 -18.30 3.51 1.60
CA VAL A 124 -19.30 4.49 2.04
C VAL A 124 -19.50 4.39 3.54
N VAL A 125 -19.50 5.50 4.22
CA VAL A 125 -19.76 5.59 5.66
C VAL A 125 -21.19 5.11 5.97
N LEU A 126 -21.35 4.14 6.86
CA LEU A 126 -22.66 3.64 7.32
C LEU A 126 -23.02 4.19 8.68
N ARG A 127 -22.08 4.21 9.63
CA ARG A 127 -22.28 4.67 11.00
C ARG A 127 -21.07 5.43 11.48
N THR A 128 -21.32 6.40 12.35
CA THR A 128 -20.28 7.16 13.05
C THR A 128 -20.44 6.99 14.54
N GLY A 129 -19.33 6.76 15.22
CA GLY A 129 -19.28 6.75 16.68
C GLY A 129 -19.41 8.14 17.27
N PRO A 130 -19.60 8.22 18.60
CA PRO A 130 -19.66 9.49 19.29
C PRO A 130 -18.45 10.39 19.00
N GLY A 131 -18.68 11.70 18.86
CA GLY A 131 -17.63 12.70 18.62
C GLY A 131 -17.14 12.84 17.17
N VAL A 132 -17.52 11.97 16.26
CA VAL A 132 -17.22 12.13 14.83
C VAL A 132 -18.07 13.28 14.28
N ARG A 133 -17.40 14.28 13.69
CA ARG A 133 -18.06 15.50 13.18
C ARG A 133 -17.87 15.72 11.68
N ARG A 134 -16.74 15.18 11.13
CA ARG A 134 -16.35 15.43 9.75
C ARG A 134 -17.11 14.54 8.77
N TRP A 135 -17.36 13.30 9.19
CA TRP A 135 -17.95 12.27 8.35
C TRP A 135 -19.39 11.99 8.77
N LYS A 136 -20.20 11.63 7.78
CA LYS A 136 -21.60 11.30 7.96
C LYS A 136 -21.97 10.10 7.09
N PRO A 137 -23.06 9.37 7.43
CA PRO A 137 -23.57 8.30 6.57
C PRO A 137 -23.78 8.78 5.14
N GLY A 138 -23.36 7.97 4.16
CA GLY A 138 -23.39 8.29 2.74
C GLY A 138 -22.11 8.94 2.18
N ASP A 139 -21.20 9.41 3.01
CA ASP A 139 -19.92 9.95 2.54
C ASP A 139 -19.08 8.86 1.90
N ARG A 140 -18.53 9.14 0.71
CA ARG A 140 -17.64 8.25 -0.03
C ARG A 140 -16.20 8.50 0.38
N VAL A 141 -15.54 7.45 0.81
CA VAL A 141 -14.24 7.55 1.47
C VAL A 141 -13.23 6.54 0.95
N VAL A 142 -11.95 6.89 1.11
CA VAL A 142 -10.81 5.97 1.12
C VAL A 142 -10.13 6.06 2.48
N ALA A 143 -9.46 5.00 2.92
CA ALA A 143 -8.79 4.98 4.21
C ALA A 143 -7.27 5.02 4.06
N HIS A 144 -6.62 5.72 4.99
CA HIS A 144 -5.19 5.62 5.26
C HIS A 144 -4.93 4.59 6.36
N CYS A 145 -3.82 3.88 6.28
CA CYS A 145 -3.55 2.77 7.19
C CYS A 145 -3.08 3.18 8.60
N LEU A 146 -2.66 4.43 8.82
CA LEU A 146 -2.22 4.89 10.13
C LEU A 146 -3.39 4.98 11.12
N SER A 147 -3.29 4.27 12.23
CA SER A 147 -4.19 4.38 13.38
C SER A 147 -3.42 4.89 14.58
N VAL A 148 -3.78 6.05 15.10
CA VAL A 148 -3.18 6.68 16.28
C VAL A 148 -4.25 7.44 17.07
N GLU A 149 -4.05 7.54 18.39
CA GLU A 149 -4.83 8.40 19.26
C GLU A 149 -4.18 9.79 19.28
N LEU A 150 -4.95 10.85 18.95
CA LEU A 150 -4.41 12.20 18.80
C LEU A 150 -4.24 12.96 20.13
N GLU A 151 -4.39 12.31 21.27
CA GLU A 151 -4.22 12.92 22.59
C GLU A 151 -2.74 13.00 23.02
N SER A 152 -1.86 12.19 22.44
CA SER A 152 -0.42 12.20 22.74
C SER A 152 0.24 13.46 22.15
N PRO A 153 0.99 14.23 22.96
CA PRO A 153 1.73 15.40 22.48
C PRO A 153 2.86 15.01 21.50
N ASP A 154 3.40 13.80 21.61
CA ASP A 154 4.51 13.33 20.77
C ASP A 154 4.13 13.21 19.28
N GLY A 155 2.83 13.00 19.01
CA GLY A 155 2.28 12.89 17.65
C GLY A 155 1.84 14.20 17.00
N HIS A 156 1.94 15.35 17.65
CA HIS A 156 1.31 16.59 17.17
C HIS A 156 1.99 17.16 15.89
N ASP A 157 3.31 17.13 15.80
CA ASP A 157 4.05 17.58 14.63
C ASP A 157 4.05 16.52 13.51
N ASP A 158 4.21 15.27 13.91
CA ASP A 158 4.24 14.10 13.03
C ASP A 158 3.63 12.90 13.75
N THR A 159 2.38 12.56 13.40
CA THR A 159 1.65 11.43 14.01
C THR A 159 2.36 10.09 13.88
N MET A 160 3.38 9.99 12.99
CA MET A 160 4.24 8.80 12.89
C MET A 160 5.26 8.68 14.04
N LEU A 161 5.44 9.71 14.83
CA LEU A 161 6.32 9.68 16.02
C LEU A 161 5.57 9.22 17.28
N ASP A 162 4.25 9.09 17.21
CA ASP A 162 3.47 8.58 18.33
C ASP A 162 3.86 7.12 18.63
N PRO A 163 4.29 6.79 19.87
CA PRO A 163 4.70 5.43 20.22
C PRO A 163 3.56 4.42 20.15
N GLU A 164 2.31 4.87 20.20
CA GLU A 164 1.10 4.04 20.12
C GLU A 164 0.52 3.97 18.70
N GLN A 165 1.24 4.49 17.68
CA GLN A 165 0.84 4.37 16.30
C GLN A 165 0.77 2.90 15.86
N ARG A 166 -0.23 2.54 15.05
CA ARG A 166 -0.48 1.18 14.55
C ARG A 166 -0.87 1.17 13.09
N ILE A 167 -0.64 0.04 12.46
CA ILE A 167 -1.13 -0.25 11.11
C ILE A 167 -2.53 -0.84 11.21
N TRP A 168 -3.53 -0.12 10.75
CA TRP A 168 -4.89 -0.62 10.65
C TRP A 168 -4.96 -1.85 9.72
N GLY A 169 -5.68 -2.89 10.18
CA GLY A 169 -5.83 -4.16 9.45
C GLY A 169 -4.56 -5.03 9.41
N PHE A 170 -3.55 -4.70 10.23
CA PHE A 170 -2.34 -5.48 10.48
C PHE A 170 -2.00 -5.55 11.98
N GLU A 171 -1.99 -4.41 12.69
CA GLU A 171 -1.77 -4.30 14.14
C GLU A 171 -3.08 -4.01 14.89
N THR A 172 -4.17 -3.77 14.15
CA THR A 172 -5.55 -3.71 14.67
C THR A 172 -6.45 -4.60 13.84
N ASN A 173 -7.53 -5.13 14.43
CA ASN A 173 -8.51 -5.95 13.74
C ASN A 173 -9.51 -5.10 12.92
N PHE A 174 -10.43 -5.75 12.19
CA PHE A 174 -11.50 -5.17 11.40
C PHE A 174 -11.01 -4.36 10.18
N GLY A 175 -10.05 -4.93 9.43
CA GLY A 175 -9.45 -4.35 8.24
C GLY A 175 -10.36 -4.31 7.02
N GLY A 176 -9.82 -3.79 5.91
CA GLY A 176 -10.58 -3.48 4.69
C GLY A 176 -10.77 -4.64 3.71
N LEU A 177 -10.16 -5.81 3.90
CA LEU A 177 -10.42 -7.00 3.07
C LEU A 177 -11.70 -7.72 3.55
N ALA A 178 -12.83 -7.01 3.48
CA ALA A 178 -14.10 -7.42 4.06
C ALA A 178 -15.27 -6.65 3.44
N GLU A 179 -16.51 -7.01 3.81
CA GLU A 179 -17.72 -6.28 3.42
C GLU A 179 -17.94 -5.02 4.27
N LEU A 180 -17.54 -5.07 5.55
CA LEU A 180 -17.56 -3.93 6.47
C LEU A 180 -16.19 -3.77 7.12
N ALA A 181 -15.83 -2.54 7.45
CA ALA A 181 -14.58 -2.23 8.14
C ALA A 181 -14.78 -1.16 9.22
N LEU A 182 -14.00 -1.25 10.28
CA LEU A 182 -13.99 -0.27 11.36
C LEU A 182 -12.69 0.53 11.29
N VAL A 183 -12.81 1.85 11.17
CA VAL A 183 -11.67 2.76 11.06
C VAL A 183 -11.84 3.96 11.98
N LYS A 184 -10.75 4.62 12.36
CA LYS A 184 -10.83 5.93 13.02
C LYS A 184 -11.20 7.01 12.03
N ALA A 185 -11.96 8.00 12.45
CA ALA A 185 -12.42 9.11 11.60
C ALA A 185 -11.27 9.90 10.96
N ASN A 186 -10.11 9.99 11.62
CA ASN A 186 -8.91 10.65 11.13
C ASN A 186 -8.17 9.88 10.01
N GLN A 187 -8.44 8.57 9.86
CA GLN A 187 -7.90 7.75 8.77
C GLN A 187 -8.59 8.01 7.43
N LEU A 188 -9.81 8.53 7.45
CA LEU A 188 -10.63 8.70 6.26
C LEU A 188 -10.24 9.93 5.45
N MET A 189 -10.28 9.78 4.14
CA MET A 189 -10.09 10.82 3.13
C MET A 189 -11.23 10.75 2.11
N PRO A 190 -11.60 11.86 1.43
CA PRO A 190 -12.63 11.80 0.40
C PRO A 190 -12.16 10.93 -0.76
N MET A 191 -13.05 10.09 -1.26
CA MET A 191 -12.80 9.32 -2.48
C MET A 191 -12.78 10.27 -3.69
N PRO A 192 -11.78 10.19 -4.58
CA PRO A 192 -11.78 10.96 -5.83
C PRO A 192 -12.93 10.54 -6.76
N ASP A 193 -13.75 11.50 -7.21
CA ASP A 193 -14.99 11.25 -7.94
C ASP A 193 -14.82 10.63 -9.35
N HIS A 194 -13.65 10.77 -9.95
CA HIS A 194 -13.34 10.20 -11.26
C HIS A 194 -12.87 8.74 -11.23
N LEU A 195 -12.70 8.15 -10.03
CA LEU A 195 -12.22 6.79 -9.86
C LEU A 195 -13.36 5.80 -9.64
N THR A 196 -13.14 4.57 -10.06
CA THR A 196 -13.95 3.43 -9.63
C THR A 196 -13.57 3.02 -8.20
N TRP A 197 -14.39 2.17 -7.55
CA TRP A 197 -14.12 1.72 -6.19
C TRP A 197 -12.77 1.02 -6.08
N GLU A 198 -12.49 0.07 -6.99
CA GLU A 198 -11.26 -0.70 -6.97
C GLU A 198 -10.00 0.13 -7.29
N GLU A 199 -10.12 1.16 -8.11
CA GLU A 199 -9.03 2.10 -8.37
C GLU A 199 -8.74 2.96 -7.14
N ALA A 200 -9.78 3.49 -6.51
CA ALA A 200 -9.66 4.33 -5.32
C ALA A 200 -9.03 3.58 -4.13
N ALA A 201 -9.36 2.29 -3.97
CA ALA A 201 -8.80 1.44 -2.93
C ALA A 201 -7.29 1.19 -3.07
N CYS A 202 -6.69 1.45 -4.25
CA CYS A 202 -5.27 1.13 -4.51
C CYS A 202 -4.26 2.15 -4.00
N SER A 203 -4.69 3.25 -3.40
CA SER A 203 -3.81 4.39 -3.15
C SER A 203 -3.53 4.69 -1.69
N GLY A 204 -4.36 4.26 -0.76
CA GLY A 204 -4.30 4.66 0.64
C GLY A 204 -2.93 4.48 1.28
N LEU A 205 -2.40 3.28 1.29
CA LEU A 205 -1.12 2.97 1.91
C LEU A 205 0.08 3.36 1.02
N VAL A 206 0.12 2.88 -0.23
CA VAL A 206 1.36 2.97 -1.04
C VAL A 206 1.63 4.36 -1.60
N ASN A 207 0.59 5.13 -1.99
CA ASN A 207 0.77 6.50 -2.46
C ASN A 207 1.22 7.43 -1.33
N SER A 208 0.61 7.31 -0.16
CA SER A 208 1.01 8.10 1.01
C SER A 208 2.43 7.77 1.48
N THR A 209 2.81 6.48 1.46
CA THR A 209 4.19 6.04 1.77
C THR A 209 5.19 6.63 0.78
N ALA A 210 4.92 6.55 -0.53
CA ALA A 210 5.78 7.14 -1.55
C ALA A 210 5.88 8.66 -1.42
N TYR A 211 4.77 9.33 -1.07
CA TYR A 211 4.74 10.77 -0.81
C TYR A 211 5.64 11.14 0.37
N ARG A 212 5.52 10.42 1.50
CA ARG A 212 6.39 10.64 2.66
C ARG A 212 7.86 10.39 2.32
N GLN A 213 8.17 9.31 1.60
CA GLN A 213 9.55 9.00 1.22
C GLN A 213 10.18 10.10 0.37
N LEU A 214 9.49 10.57 -0.64
CA LEU A 214 10.07 11.48 -1.63
C LEU A 214 9.80 12.95 -1.34
N VAL A 215 8.53 13.31 -1.14
CA VAL A 215 8.07 14.71 -1.18
C VAL A 215 8.15 15.37 0.19
N SER A 216 7.80 14.63 1.24
CA SER A 216 7.77 15.16 2.59
C SER A 216 9.15 15.55 3.12
N ARG A 217 9.19 16.60 3.94
CA ARG A 217 10.37 16.97 4.74
C ARG A 217 10.79 15.88 5.74
N ASN A 218 9.86 15.01 6.11
CA ASN A 218 10.09 13.87 7.01
C ASN A 218 10.72 12.66 6.28
N GLY A 219 10.87 12.75 4.96
CA GLY A 219 11.57 11.80 4.11
C GLY A 219 12.79 12.44 3.43
N ALA A 220 12.89 12.28 2.12
CA ALA A 220 14.02 12.80 1.34
C ALA A 220 13.92 14.30 1.02
N GLY A 221 12.70 14.86 1.00
CA GLY A 221 12.47 16.27 0.62
C GLY A 221 12.91 16.57 -0.81
N MET A 222 12.50 15.72 -1.74
CA MET A 222 12.85 15.78 -3.17
C MET A 222 12.61 17.17 -3.77
N LYS A 223 13.52 17.58 -4.63
CA LYS A 223 13.46 18.84 -5.36
C LYS A 223 13.44 18.63 -6.87
N GLN A 224 13.01 19.64 -7.59
CA GLN A 224 13.11 19.65 -9.05
C GLN A 224 14.57 19.46 -9.49
N GLY A 225 14.78 18.59 -10.49
CA GLY A 225 16.09 18.26 -11.01
C GLY A 225 16.86 17.18 -10.24
N ASP A 226 16.40 16.75 -9.06
CA ASP A 226 17.02 15.64 -8.34
C ASP A 226 16.98 14.35 -9.17
N VAL A 227 18.08 13.61 -9.21
CA VAL A 227 18.12 12.25 -9.76
C VAL A 227 17.65 11.28 -8.67
N VAL A 228 16.57 10.54 -8.96
CA VAL A 228 15.93 9.63 -8.00
C VAL A 228 16.03 8.19 -8.49
N LEU A 229 16.87 7.38 -7.85
CA LEU A 229 16.92 5.93 -8.11
C LEU A 229 15.75 5.25 -7.39
N ILE A 230 14.93 4.50 -8.13
CA ILE A 230 13.73 3.84 -7.58
C ILE A 230 13.84 2.34 -7.79
N TRP A 231 14.02 1.58 -6.71
CA TRP A 231 13.95 0.13 -6.76
C TRP A 231 12.51 -0.34 -6.94
N GLY A 232 12.33 -1.42 -7.70
CA GLY A 232 11.02 -2.01 -7.92
C GLY A 232 9.98 -1.05 -8.53
N ALA A 233 10.41 -0.19 -9.45
CA ALA A 233 9.62 0.90 -10.02
C ALA A 233 8.29 0.47 -10.69
N GLY A 234 8.15 -0.79 -11.10
CA GLY A 234 6.91 -1.35 -11.66
C GLY A 234 5.99 -2.01 -10.62
N GLY A 235 6.34 -2.02 -9.34
CA GLY A 235 5.52 -2.55 -8.24
C GLY A 235 4.60 -1.50 -7.62
N GLY A 236 3.87 -1.88 -6.56
CA GLY A 236 2.92 -0.99 -5.87
C GLY A 236 3.54 0.33 -5.44
N LEU A 237 4.52 0.29 -4.54
CA LEU A 237 5.19 1.50 -4.02
C LEU A 237 5.99 2.23 -5.10
N GLY A 238 6.82 1.50 -5.87
CA GLY A 238 7.73 2.10 -6.85
C GLY A 238 7.01 2.82 -7.98
N SER A 239 5.83 2.37 -8.39
CA SER A 239 5.04 3.02 -9.43
C SER A 239 4.48 4.38 -8.99
N TYR A 240 4.08 4.52 -7.72
CA TYR A 240 3.70 5.83 -7.18
C TYR A 240 4.92 6.72 -6.98
N ALA A 241 6.05 6.18 -6.49
CA ALA A 241 7.30 6.93 -6.38
C ALA A 241 7.76 7.48 -7.74
N THR A 242 7.65 6.67 -8.81
CA THR A 242 7.97 7.09 -10.19
C THR A 242 7.07 8.24 -10.65
N GLN A 243 5.76 8.15 -10.45
CA GLN A 243 4.83 9.22 -10.81
C GLN A 243 5.08 10.49 -9.99
N LEU A 244 5.34 10.37 -8.68
CA LEU A 244 5.65 11.52 -7.83
C LEU A 244 6.96 12.20 -8.24
N ALA A 245 8.00 11.44 -8.60
CA ALA A 245 9.25 11.98 -9.10
C ALA A 245 9.04 12.76 -10.41
N LEU A 246 8.36 12.18 -11.39
CA LEU A 246 8.02 12.85 -12.65
C LEU A 246 7.18 14.10 -12.43
N ASN A 247 6.12 14.00 -11.63
CA ASN A 247 5.22 15.11 -11.33
C ASN A 247 5.94 16.25 -10.59
N GLY A 248 6.90 15.93 -9.73
CA GLY A 248 7.73 16.89 -8.99
C GLY A 248 8.90 17.48 -9.79
N GLY A 249 9.07 17.09 -11.06
CA GLY A 249 10.15 17.58 -11.91
C GLY A 249 11.52 16.99 -11.58
N ALA A 250 11.57 15.84 -10.91
CA ALA A 250 12.79 15.07 -10.70
C ALA A 250 13.04 14.10 -11.86
N VAL A 251 14.23 13.51 -11.91
CA VAL A 251 14.68 12.58 -12.96
C VAL A 251 14.72 11.15 -12.39
N PRO A 252 13.65 10.33 -12.57
CA PRO A 252 13.63 8.97 -12.05
C PRO A 252 14.53 8.04 -12.86
N VAL A 253 15.41 7.29 -12.17
CA VAL A 253 16.13 6.13 -12.68
C VAL A 253 15.42 4.89 -12.14
N CYS A 254 14.64 4.23 -12.99
CA CYS A 254 13.73 3.15 -12.59
C CYS A 254 14.41 1.79 -12.70
N VAL A 255 14.54 1.06 -11.60
CA VAL A 255 15.05 -0.32 -11.58
C VAL A 255 13.88 -1.29 -11.54
N VAL A 256 13.85 -2.20 -12.53
CA VAL A 256 12.79 -3.20 -12.70
C VAL A 256 13.35 -4.61 -12.82
N SER A 257 12.49 -5.63 -12.77
CA SER A 257 12.86 -7.06 -12.80
C SER A 257 12.38 -7.79 -14.05
N GLY A 258 12.28 -7.10 -15.18
CA GLY A 258 11.91 -7.71 -16.45
C GLY A 258 11.33 -6.75 -17.48
N PRO A 259 11.27 -7.16 -18.75
CA PRO A 259 10.93 -6.30 -19.88
C PRO A 259 9.52 -5.72 -19.80
N ARG A 260 8.53 -6.50 -19.34
CA ARG A 260 7.16 -6.01 -19.17
C ARG A 260 7.08 -4.85 -18.16
N LYS A 261 7.80 -4.95 -17.04
CA LYS A 261 7.85 -3.87 -16.03
C LYS A 261 8.65 -2.67 -16.57
N ALA A 262 9.67 -2.90 -17.42
CA ALA A 262 10.41 -1.82 -18.07
C ALA A 262 9.52 -1.03 -19.06
N GLU A 263 8.72 -1.72 -19.85
CA GLU A 263 7.74 -1.08 -20.75
C GLU A 263 6.70 -0.28 -19.96
N LEU A 264 6.21 -0.85 -18.87
CA LEU A 264 5.23 -0.20 -18.01
C LEU A 264 5.74 1.13 -17.43
N VAL A 265 6.96 1.16 -16.88
CA VAL A 265 7.51 2.42 -16.32
C VAL A 265 7.83 3.44 -17.42
N ARG A 266 8.26 3.00 -18.62
CA ARG A 266 8.40 3.90 -19.77
C ARG A 266 7.07 4.51 -20.20
N SER A 267 5.99 3.74 -20.14
CA SER A 267 4.64 4.25 -20.44
C SER A 267 4.16 5.32 -19.46
N MET A 268 4.74 5.40 -18.24
CA MET A 268 4.50 6.50 -17.29
C MET A 268 5.29 7.77 -17.63
N GLY A 269 6.25 7.71 -18.56
CA GLY A 269 7.14 8.81 -18.93
C GLY A 269 8.56 8.68 -18.35
N ALA A 270 8.91 7.58 -17.69
CA ALA A 270 10.26 7.36 -17.19
C ALA A 270 11.17 6.87 -18.31
N GLU A 271 12.14 7.67 -18.69
CA GLU A 271 13.08 7.36 -19.81
C GLU A 271 14.26 6.50 -19.35
N LEU A 272 14.74 6.71 -18.11
CA LEU A 272 15.94 6.06 -17.58
C LEU A 272 15.54 4.78 -16.83
N VAL A 273 15.70 3.65 -17.51
CA VAL A 273 15.25 2.34 -17.01
C VAL A 273 16.41 1.34 -17.04
N ILE A 274 16.59 0.64 -15.90
CA ILE A 274 17.52 -0.48 -15.75
C ILE A 274 16.71 -1.74 -15.53
N ASP A 275 16.75 -2.68 -16.48
CA ASP A 275 16.22 -4.03 -16.26
C ASP A 275 17.30 -4.88 -15.59
N ARG A 276 17.17 -4.99 -14.26
CA ARG A 276 18.14 -5.70 -13.42
C ARG A 276 18.33 -7.16 -13.82
N ALA A 277 17.26 -7.83 -14.26
CA ALA A 277 17.31 -9.22 -14.68
C ALA A 277 18.04 -9.38 -16.03
N ALA A 278 17.69 -8.54 -17.02
CA ALA A 278 18.31 -8.56 -18.34
C ALA A 278 19.79 -8.15 -18.28
N GLU A 279 20.13 -7.17 -17.44
CA GLU A 279 21.51 -6.72 -17.26
C GLU A 279 22.31 -7.60 -16.29
N GLY A 280 21.68 -8.60 -15.65
CA GLY A 280 22.33 -9.65 -14.86
C GLY A 280 23.03 -9.17 -13.60
N TYR A 281 22.49 -8.14 -12.91
CA TYR A 281 23.09 -7.64 -11.67
C TYR A 281 22.96 -8.63 -10.51
N ARG A 282 24.09 -8.96 -9.87
CA ARG A 282 24.19 -9.82 -8.70
C ARG A 282 25.08 -9.15 -7.66
N PHE A 283 24.48 -8.47 -6.68
CA PHE A 283 25.21 -7.72 -5.65
C PHE A 283 25.85 -8.61 -4.57
N TRP A 284 25.54 -9.90 -4.58
CA TRP A 284 26.07 -10.89 -3.64
C TRP A 284 26.74 -12.02 -4.41
N LYS A 285 27.94 -12.42 -4.00
CA LYS A 285 28.66 -13.59 -4.49
C LYS A 285 28.12 -14.88 -3.90
N ASP A 286 27.82 -14.81 -2.61
CA ASP A 286 27.24 -15.86 -1.77
C ASP A 286 26.36 -15.20 -0.68
N PRO A 287 25.62 -15.96 0.14
CA PRO A 287 24.73 -15.39 1.16
C PRO A 287 25.39 -14.48 2.19
N GLN A 288 26.73 -14.49 2.35
CA GLN A 288 27.48 -13.72 3.34
C GLN A 288 28.32 -12.59 2.71
N THR A 289 28.66 -12.70 1.41
CA THR A 289 29.68 -11.84 0.78
C THR A 289 29.07 -11.00 -0.35
N GLN A 290 29.07 -9.70 -0.17
CA GLN A 290 28.67 -8.75 -1.22
C GLN A 290 29.76 -8.63 -2.31
N ASP A 291 29.37 -8.22 -3.53
CA ASP A 291 30.30 -7.95 -4.62
C ASP A 291 30.39 -6.44 -4.94
N PRO A 292 31.38 -5.72 -4.40
CA PRO A 292 31.58 -4.29 -4.70
C PRO A 292 31.92 -4.01 -6.18
N ARG A 293 32.28 -5.01 -7.00
CA ARG A 293 32.49 -4.83 -8.44
C ARG A 293 31.14 -4.63 -9.14
N GLU A 294 30.11 -5.35 -8.69
CA GLU A 294 28.75 -5.17 -9.19
C GLU A 294 28.16 -3.82 -8.77
N TRP A 295 28.48 -3.31 -7.59
CA TRP A 295 28.10 -1.94 -7.20
C TRP A 295 28.70 -0.90 -8.13
N ARG A 296 30.00 -1.05 -8.49
CA ARG A 296 30.68 -0.16 -9.44
C ARG A 296 30.09 -0.22 -10.84
N ARG A 297 29.77 -1.42 -11.30
CA ARG A 297 29.11 -1.65 -12.62
C ARG A 297 27.74 -0.97 -12.63
N PHE A 298 26.96 -1.17 -11.59
CA PHE A 298 25.63 -0.56 -11.45
C PHE A 298 25.72 0.98 -11.38
N GLY A 299 26.63 1.54 -10.58
CA GLY A 299 26.86 2.98 -10.51
C GLY A 299 27.36 3.58 -11.84
N ALA A 300 28.20 2.85 -12.58
CA ALA A 300 28.62 3.28 -13.94
C ALA A 300 27.42 3.34 -14.90
N ARG A 301 26.52 2.36 -14.84
CA ARG A 301 25.30 2.35 -15.66
C ARG A 301 24.36 3.51 -15.33
N ILE A 302 24.19 3.82 -14.02
CA ILE A 302 23.42 4.99 -13.61
C ILE A 302 24.01 6.27 -14.19
N ARG A 303 25.32 6.49 -14.05
CA ARG A 303 26.01 7.68 -14.60
C ARG A 303 25.93 7.77 -16.12
N GLU A 304 26.01 6.64 -16.83
CA GLU A 304 25.78 6.60 -18.27
C GLU A 304 24.40 7.15 -18.64
N LEU A 305 23.36 6.72 -17.92
CA LEU A 305 21.97 7.14 -18.16
C LEU A 305 21.73 8.61 -17.79
N THR A 306 22.37 9.09 -16.75
CA THR A 306 22.13 10.43 -16.16
C THR A 306 23.09 11.51 -16.67
N GLY A 307 23.95 11.20 -17.61
CA GLY A 307 24.98 12.15 -18.08
C GLY A 307 26.08 12.43 -17.03
N GLY A 308 26.45 11.43 -16.24
CA GLY A 308 27.54 11.47 -15.27
C GLY A 308 27.13 11.72 -13.83
N GLN A 309 25.83 11.81 -13.53
CA GLN A 309 25.33 12.10 -12.18
C GLN A 309 25.07 10.82 -11.39
N ASP A 310 25.41 10.85 -10.09
CA ASP A 310 24.97 9.86 -9.12
C ASP A 310 23.61 10.30 -8.51
N PRO A 311 22.76 9.36 -8.01
CA PRO A 311 21.45 9.69 -7.45
C PRO A 311 21.52 10.62 -6.23
N ASP A 312 20.70 11.67 -6.23
CA ASP A 312 20.43 12.52 -5.07
C ASP A 312 19.69 11.74 -3.98
N ILE A 313 18.74 10.93 -4.43
CA ILE A 313 17.85 10.15 -3.59
C ILE A 313 17.79 8.72 -4.11
N VAL A 314 17.80 7.75 -3.19
CA VAL A 314 17.50 6.35 -3.48
C VAL A 314 16.28 5.94 -2.69
N VAL A 315 15.20 5.55 -3.39
CA VAL A 315 13.99 4.94 -2.82
C VAL A 315 14.25 3.45 -2.68
N GLU A 316 14.49 3.03 -1.46
CA GLU A 316 14.89 1.68 -1.08
C GLU A 316 13.75 0.97 -0.34
N HIS A 317 13.38 -0.25 -0.77
CA HIS A 317 12.42 -1.08 -0.08
C HIS A 317 12.72 -2.60 -0.16
N PRO A 318 13.58 -3.10 -1.07
CA PRO A 318 13.97 -4.51 -1.04
C PRO A 318 14.78 -4.87 0.22
N GLY A 319 15.68 -4.01 0.66
CA GLY A 319 16.47 -4.21 1.87
C GLY A 319 17.76 -4.98 1.62
N ARG A 320 17.94 -6.14 2.29
CA ARG A 320 19.22 -6.88 2.33
C ARG A 320 19.91 -7.00 0.96
N GLU A 321 19.16 -7.29 -0.08
CA GLU A 321 19.72 -7.58 -1.40
C GLU A 321 20.37 -6.37 -2.07
N THR A 322 19.79 -5.19 -1.90
CA THR A 322 20.14 -3.98 -2.65
C THR A 322 20.76 -2.88 -1.82
N PHE A 323 20.64 -2.94 -0.49
CA PHE A 323 20.99 -1.84 0.40
C PHE A 323 22.45 -1.39 0.31
N GLY A 324 23.39 -2.33 0.19
CA GLY A 324 24.81 -2.03 0.01
C GLY A 324 25.09 -1.25 -1.28
N ALA A 325 24.44 -1.67 -2.38
CA ALA A 325 24.51 -0.96 -3.66
C ALA A 325 23.87 0.43 -3.57
N SER A 326 22.72 0.55 -2.90
CA SER A 326 22.01 1.81 -2.68
C SER A 326 22.87 2.84 -1.94
N VAL A 327 23.52 2.41 -0.85
CA VAL A 327 24.45 3.30 -0.11
C VAL A 327 25.65 3.66 -0.98
N TYR A 328 26.17 2.73 -1.79
CA TYR A 328 27.31 3.00 -2.68
C TYR A 328 26.98 4.06 -3.74
N VAL A 329 25.88 3.87 -4.50
CA VAL A 329 25.56 4.71 -5.67
C VAL A 329 25.01 6.09 -5.33
N THR A 330 24.49 6.29 -4.13
CA THR A 330 24.00 7.60 -3.68
C THR A 330 25.12 8.63 -3.73
N ARG A 331 24.88 9.83 -4.28
CA ARG A 331 25.90 10.89 -4.37
C ARG A 331 26.37 11.37 -3.00
N ARG A 332 27.45 12.14 -2.96
CA ARG A 332 27.89 12.85 -1.76
C ARG A 332 26.78 13.78 -1.25
N GLY A 333 26.46 13.68 0.04
CA GLY A 333 25.38 14.44 0.69
C GLY A 333 23.97 13.98 0.31
N GLY A 334 23.82 12.91 -0.49
CA GLY A 334 22.52 12.36 -0.89
C GLY A 334 21.85 11.50 0.20
N THR A 335 20.66 11.01 -0.09
CA THR A 335 19.79 10.32 0.89
C THR A 335 19.32 8.96 0.36
N VAL A 336 19.52 7.92 1.15
CA VAL A 336 18.79 6.65 0.99
C VAL A 336 17.58 6.70 1.90
N VAL A 337 16.38 6.63 1.33
CA VAL A 337 15.12 6.59 2.09
C VAL A 337 14.51 5.20 2.01
N THR A 338 14.18 4.60 3.17
CA THR A 338 13.71 3.22 3.25
C THR A 338 12.45 3.09 4.10
N CYS A 339 11.54 2.17 3.72
CA CYS A 339 10.29 1.93 4.45
C CYS A 339 9.96 0.44 4.64
N ALA A 340 10.76 -0.46 4.07
CA ALA A 340 10.50 -1.89 4.07
C ALA A 340 11.79 -2.69 3.89
N SER A 341 11.68 -4.02 3.93
CA SER A 341 12.79 -4.96 3.77
C SER A 341 12.29 -6.29 3.23
N THR A 342 11.70 -6.28 2.03
CA THR A 342 11.04 -7.46 1.42
C THR A 342 12.01 -8.59 1.08
N ALA A 343 13.32 -8.30 0.94
CA ALA A 343 14.37 -9.29 0.69
C ALA A 343 15.23 -9.61 1.95
N GLY A 344 14.79 -9.19 3.13
CA GLY A 344 15.44 -9.47 4.41
C GLY A 344 15.78 -8.23 5.22
N TYR A 345 15.65 -8.36 6.55
CA TYR A 345 15.71 -7.24 7.51
C TYR A 345 17.13 -6.82 7.92
N GLN A 346 18.12 -7.74 7.80
CA GLN A 346 19.49 -7.45 8.18
C GLN A 346 20.25 -6.84 7.00
N HIS A 347 20.53 -5.55 7.07
CA HIS A 347 21.22 -4.82 6.01
C HIS A 347 22.72 -4.77 6.27
N GLN A 348 23.49 -4.99 5.21
CA GLN A 348 24.96 -4.89 5.23
C GLN A 348 25.41 -3.90 4.17
N TYR A 349 26.29 -2.97 4.55
CA TYR A 349 26.90 -1.99 3.65
C TYR A 349 28.28 -1.58 4.17
N ASP A 350 29.13 -1.05 3.29
CA ASP A 350 30.42 -0.48 3.66
C ASP A 350 30.23 0.95 4.19
N ASN A 351 30.40 1.10 5.50
CA ASN A 351 30.14 2.37 6.19
C ASN A 351 31.05 3.53 5.72
N ARG A 352 32.21 3.23 5.08
CA ARG A 352 33.08 4.26 4.49
C ARG A 352 32.34 5.08 3.44
N TYR A 353 31.49 4.45 2.62
CA TYR A 353 30.67 5.14 1.63
C TYR A 353 29.58 6.03 2.24
N LEU A 354 29.13 5.74 3.45
CA LEU A 354 28.16 6.57 4.17
C LEU A 354 28.83 7.81 4.77
N TRP A 355 29.75 7.61 5.73
CA TRP A 355 30.26 8.73 6.54
C TRP A 355 31.26 9.61 5.78
N MET A 356 32.18 9.07 4.96
CA MET A 356 33.11 9.87 4.18
C MET A 356 32.42 10.72 3.11
N SER A 357 31.26 10.31 2.64
CA SER A 357 30.46 11.01 1.63
C SER A 357 29.29 11.78 2.23
N LEU A 358 29.18 11.88 3.56
CA LEU A 358 28.14 12.65 4.27
C LEU A 358 26.72 12.30 3.82
N LYS A 359 26.49 11.02 3.48
CA LYS A 359 25.18 10.53 3.05
C LYS A 359 24.25 10.35 4.24
N ARG A 360 22.97 10.27 3.99
CA ARG A 360 21.94 10.02 5.01
C ARG A 360 21.19 8.73 4.69
N ILE A 361 20.82 8.00 5.74
CA ILE A 361 19.86 6.91 5.68
C ILE A 361 18.68 7.37 6.52
N VAL A 362 17.50 7.46 5.91
CA VAL A 362 16.28 7.94 6.55
C VAL A 362 15.25 6.82 6.54
N GLY A 363 14.83 6.39 7.73
CA GLY A 363 13.70 5.49 7.90
C GLY A 363 12.40 6.24 7.71
N THR A 364 11.46 5.64 6.98
CA THR A 364 10.08 6.11 6.86
C THR A 364 9.13 4.95 7.08
N HIS A 365 7.94 5.26 7.58
CA HIS A 365 6.90 4.25 7.79
C HIS A 365 5.57 4.88 7.43
N PHE A 366 4.84 4.34 6.44
CA PHE A 366 3.66 4.98 5.83
C PHE A 366 3.79 6.50 5.65
N ALA A 367 2.80 7.25 6.20
CA ALA A 367 2.73 8.70 6.21
C ALA A 367 1.87 9.18 7.38
N ASN A 368 2.05 10.40 7.83
CA ASN A 368 1.11 11.03 8.74
C ASN A 368 -0.18 11.43 8.01
N TYR A 369 -1.22 11.83 8.73
CA TYR A 369 -2.51 12.15 8.15
C TYR A 369 -2.46 13.31 7.15
N ARG A 370 -1.63 14.34 7.40
CA ARG A 370 -1.46 15.45 6.47
C ARG A 370 -0.82 15.00 5.17
N GLU A 371 0.23 14.22 5.23
CA GLU A 371 0.93 13.67 4.05
C GLU A 371 -0.01 12.79 3.23
N ALA A 372 -0.81 11.95 3.90
CA ALA A 372 -1.82 11.13 3.22
C ALA A 372 -2.89 11.97 2.50
N TRP A 373 -3.38 13.03 3.14
CA TRP A 373 -4.32 13.97 2.52
C TRP A 373 -3.71 14.70 1.32
N GLU A 374 -2.45 15.15 1.42
CA GLU A 374 -1.73 15.79 0.32
C GLU A 374 -1.53 14.82 -0.85
N ALA A 375 -1.15 13.58 -0.57
CA ALA A 375 -1.02 12.53 -1.57
C ALA A 375 -2.36 12.20 -2.26
N ASN A 376 -3.46 12.07 -1.50
CA ASN A 376 -4.80 11.83 -2.03
C ASN A 376 -5.29 13.02 -2.90
N ARG A 377 -4.95 14.25 -2.52
CA ARG A 377 -5.27 15.45 -3.29
C ARG A 377 -4.64 15.43 -4.69
N LEU A 378 -3.43 14.87 -4.84
CA LEU A 378 -2.80 14.73 -6.15
C LEU A 378 -3.58 13.77 -7.05
N ILE A 379 -4.10 12.69 -6.49
CA ILE A 379 -4.98 11.76 -7.21
C ILE A 379 -6.29 12.45 -7.59
N ALA A 380 -6.94 13.14 -6.64
CA ALA A 380 -8.20 13.83 -6.89
C ALA A 380 -8.09 14.90 -8.01
N ARG A 381 -6.88 15.45 -8.22
CA ARG A 381 -6.57 16.39 -9.30
C ARG A 381 -6.12 15.73 -10.61
N GLY A 382 -6.04 14.40 -10.67
CA GLY A 382 -5.55 13.67 -11.83
C GLY A 382 -4.06 13.89 -12.13
N MET A 383 -3.26 14.27 -11.12
CA MET A 383 -1.80 14.43 -11.26
C MET A 383 -1.05 13.14 -11.01
N ILE A 384 -1.60 12.27 -10.18
CA ILE A 384 -1.14 10.91 -9.89
C ILE A 384 -2.31 9.97 -10.13
N HIS A 385 -2.04 8.78 -10.66
CA HIS A 385 -3.07 7.81 -11.04
C HIS A 385 -2.88 6.49 -10.29
N PRO A 386 -3.99 5.84 -9.86
CA PRO A 386 -3.95 4.48 -9.33
C PRO A 386 -3.26 3.50 -10.28
N THR A 387 -2.50 2.59 -9.71
CA THR A 387 -1.69 1.63 -10.47
C THR A 387 -2.29 0.21 -10.42
N LEU A 388 -3.60 0.13 -10.52
CA LEU A 388 -4.37 -1.11 -10.45
C LEU A 388 -4.13 -2.01 -11.66
N SER A 389 -3.72 -3.26 -11.44
CA SER A 389 -3.40 -4.21 -12.50
C SER A 389 -4.42 -5.34 -12.65
N ALA A 390 -4.92 -5.86 -11.56
CA ALA A 390 -5.88 -6.96 -11.52
C ALA A 390 -6.87 -6.77 -10.38
N VAL A 391 -8.05 -7.36 -10.50
CA VAL A 391 -9.11 -7.32 -9.48
C VAL A 391 -9.62 -8.73 -9.24
N PHE A 392 -9.83 -9.07 -7.98
CA PHE A 392 -10.36 -10.34 -7.53
C PHE A 392 -11.63 -10.14 -6.69
N PRO A 393 -12.57 -11.08 -6.65
CA PRO A 393 -13.66 -11.04 -5.68
C PRO A 393 -13.11 -11.31 -4.26
N LEU A 394 -13.83 -10.90 -3.22
CA LEU A 394 -13.46 -11.14 -1.83
C LEU A 394 -13.13 -12.61 -1.55
N THR A 395 -13.93 -13.52 -2.14
CA THR A 395 -13.74 -14.97 -1.99
C THR A 395 -12.42 -15.50 -2.54
N ALA A 396 -11.74 -14.74 -3.42
CA ALA A 396 -10.44 -15.08 -3.99
C ALA A 396 -9.27 -14.28 -3.40
N THR A 397 -9.44 -13.71 -2.20
CA THR A 397 -8.38 -12.94 -1.52
C THR A 397 -7.08 -13.73 -1.36
N GLY A 398 -7.16 -15.03 -1.08
CA GLY A 398 -6.00 -15.92 -0.99
C GLY A 398 -5.23 -16.01 -2.31
N GLU A 399 -5.92 -16.09 -3.44
CA GLU A 399 -5.31 -16.10 -4.78
C GLU A 399 -4.66 -14.74 -5.10
N ALA A 400 -5.37 -13.65 -4.85
CA ALA A 400 -4.86 -12.28 -4.99
C ALA A 400 -3.56 -12.07 -4.19
N THR A 401 -3.49 -12.62 -2.97
CA THR A 401 -2.32 -12.53 -2.09
C THR A 401 -1.15 -13.37 -2.61
N ARG A 402 -1.41 -14.56 -3.20
CA ARG A 402 -0.39 -15.38 -3.90
C ARG A 402 0.27 -14.64 -5.05
N GLU A 403 -0.51 -13.88 -5.85
CA GLU A 403 0.04 -13.08 -6.97
C GLU A 403 1.06 -12.06 -6.47
N VAL A 404 0.76 -11.42 -5.32
CA VAL A 404 1.65 -10.44 -4.70
C VAL A 404 2.88 -11.13 -4.09
N HIS A 405 2.69 -12.21 -3.35
CA HIS A 405 3.77 -12.99 -2.73
C HIS A 405 4.77 -13.50 -3.78
N ALA A 406 4.28 -14.07 -4.88
CA ALA A 406 5.08 -14.58 -5.98
C ALA A 406 5.67 -13.48 -6.91
N ASN A 407 5.43 -12.18 -6.61
CA ASN A 407 5.87 -11.04 -7.44
C ASN A 407 5.44 -11.14 -8.91
N ARG A 408 4.27 -11.74 -9.19
CA ARG A 408 3.72 -11.87 -10.55
C ARG A 408 2.88 -10.68 -10.98
N HIS A 409 2.52 -9.80 -10.06
CA HIS A 409 1.75 -8.58 -10.30
C HIS A 409 2.63 -7.42 -10.81
N SER A 410 1.97 -6.40 -11.36
CA SER A 410 2.52 -5.06 -11.58
C SER A 410 1.61 -4.06 -10.86
N GLY A 411 2.16 -2.97 -10.32
CA GLY A 411 1.32 -2.03 -9.55
C GLY A 411 0.61 -2.68 -8.36
N LYS A 412 -0.72 -2.52 -8.28
CA LYS A 412 -1.57 -2.99 -7.18
C LYS A 412 -2.57 -4.04 -7.64
N VAL A 413 -2.95 -4.92 -6.73
CA VAL A 413 -4.00 -5.92 -6.89
C VAL A 413 -5.19 -5.51 -6.03
N GLY A 414 -6.35 -5.30 -6.65
CA GLY A 414 -7.61 -4.94 -6.01
C GLY A 414 -8.43 -6.16 -5.61
N VAL A 415 -9.29 -5.97 -4.62
CA VAL A 415 -10.28 -6.96 -4.16
C VAL A 415 -11.64 -6.27 -4.02
N LEU A 416 -12.67 -6.77 -4.69
CA LEU A 416 -14.04 -6.27 -4.52
C LEU A 416 -14.61 -6.78 -3.19
N GLY A 417 -15.12 -5.86 -2.38
CA GLY A 417 -15.88 -6.18 -1.17
C GLY A 417 -17.37 -6.33 -1.50
N LEU A 418 -18.10 -5.23 -1.35
CA LEU A 418 -19.53 -5.17 -1.67
C LEU A 418 -19.83 -4.76 -3.12
N ALA A 419 -18.85 -4.21 -3.85
CA ALA A 419 -19.06 -3.87 -5.25
C ALA A 419 -19.35 -5.14 -6.07
N PRO A 420 -20.52 -5.23 -6.74
CA PRO A 420 -20.91 -6.43 -7.46
C PRO A 420 -20.13 -6.65 -8.76
N ALA A 421 -19.47 -5.63 -9.26
CA ALA A 421 -18.63 -5.67 -10.47
C ALA A 421 -17.59 -4.56 -10.44
N GLU A 422 -16.56 -4.71 -11.30
CA GLU A 422 -15.59 -3.65 -11.60
C GLU A 422 -16.24 -2.47 -12.36
N GLY A 423 -15.60 -1.32 -12.33
CA GLY A 423 -16.00 -0.15 -13.12
C GLY A 423 -17.07 0.74 -12.47
N LEU A 424 -17.54 0.37 -11.27
CA LEU A 424 -18.57 1.13 -10.56
C LEU A 424 -17.95 2.23 -9.67
N GLY A 425 -18.77 3.25 -9.34
CA GLY A 425 -18.40 4.29 -8.36
C GLY A 425 -17.95 5.63 -8.97
N VAL A 426 -17.91 5.77 -10.28
CA VAL A 426 -17.53 7.03 -10.94
C VAL A 426 -18.65 8.06 -10.82
N ARG A 427 -18.33 9.27 -10.33
CA ARG A 427 -19.24 10.43 -10.27
C ARG A 427 -18.80 11.59 -11.19
N ASP A 428 -17.53 11.62 -11.58
CA ASP A 428 -17.00 12.59 -12.55
C ASP A 428 -16.47 11.86 -13.80
N PRO A 429 -17.36 11.53 -14.74
CA PRO A 429 -16.99 10.81 -15.97
C PRO A 429 -16.14 11.69 -16.92
N GLU A 430 -16.25 13.02 -16.87
CA GLU A 430 -15.46 13.92 -17.71
C GLU A 430 -13.98 13.90 -17.31
N THR A 431 -13.69 14.04 -16.02
CA THR A 431 -12.31 13.93 -15.50
C THR A 431 -11.77 12.52 -15.74
N ARG A 432 -12.59 11.48 -15.54
CA ARG A 432 -12.19 10.09 -15.85
C ARG A 432 -11.77 9.95 -17.32
N GLN A 433 -12.56 10.46 -18.25
CA GLN A 433 -12.27 10.33 -19.69
C GLN A 433 -10.94 11.01 -20.06
N ARG A 434 -10.63 12.16 -19.47
CA ARG A 434 -9.34 12.84 -19.67
C ARG A 434 -8.13 12.01 -19.23
N HIS A 435 -8.30 11.18 -18.20
CA HIS A 435 -7.22 10.37 -17.60
C HIS A 435 -7.31 8.87 -17.92
N LEU A 436 -8.24 8.45 -18.77
CA LEU A 436 -8.55 7.02 -19.01
C LEU A 436 -7.33 6.20 -19.44
N ALA A 437 -6.47 6.75 -20.29
CA ALA A 437 -5.25 6.07 -20.73
C ALA A 437 -4.28 5.82 -19.57
N ALA A 438 -4.16 6.77 -18.65
CA ALA A 438 -3.30 6.63 -17.48
C ALA A 438 -3.89 5.65 -16.45
N LEU A 439 -5.20 5.67 -16.22
CA LEU A 439 -5.90 4.75 -15.32
C LEU A 439 -5.82 3.30 -15.77
N ASN A 440 -5.87 3.06 -17.09
CA ASN A 440 -5.80 1.71 -17.67
C ASN A 440 -4.37 1.19 -17.90
N ARG A 441 -3.35 2.00 -17.67
CA ARG A 441 -1.94 1.68 -17.98
C ARG A 441 -1.44 0.38 -17.37
N PHE A 442 -1.86 0.10 -16.13
CA PHE A 442 -1.44 -1.09 -15.39
C PHE A 442 -2.36 -2.28 -15.61
N ARG A 443 -3.56 -2.08 -16.18
CA ARG A 443 -4.52 -3.15 -16.39
C ARG A 443 -3.93 -4.26 -17.26
N THR A 444 -3.93 -5.46 -16.74
CA THR A 444 -3.64 -6.66 -17.54
C THR A 444 -4.87 -6.95 -18.38
N PRO A 445 -4.76 -7.14 -19.70
CA PRO A 445 -5.88 -7.65 -20.48
C PRO A 445 -6.36 -8.95 -19.84
N GLN A 446 -7.58 -8.98 -19.32
CA GLN A 446 -8.18 -10.22 -18.84
C GLN A 446 -8.25 -11.17 -20.04
N ALA A 447 -7.67 -12.37 -19.92
CA ALA A 447 -8.03 -13.46 -20.80
C ALA A 447 -9.54 -13.65 -20.66
N ARG A 448 -10.34 -13.33 -21.69
CA ARG A 448 -11.78 -13.59 -21.68
C ARG A 448 -11.96 -15.06 -21.29
N PRO A 449 -12.77 -15.39 -20.29
CA PRO A 449 -13.09 -16.78 -20.03
C PRO A 449 -13.64 -17.35 -21.34
N THR A 450 -12.96 -18.37 -21.85
CA THR A 450 -13.48 -19.14 -22.99
C THR A 450 -14.82 -19.70 -22.55
N THR A 451 -15.86 -19.47 -23.37
CA THR A 451 -17.25 -19.93 -23.19
C THR A 451 -17.36 -21.46 -23.30
N ALA A 452 -16.53 -22.20 -22.57
CA ALA A 452 -16.47 -23.67 -22.62
C ALA A 452 -16.68 -24.35 -21.25
N ASP A 453 -17.18 -23.62 -20.24
CA ASP A 453 -17.66 -24.24 -18.99
C ASP A 453 -18.95 -23.52 -18.53
N ARG A 454 -20.04 -23.87 -19.20
CA ARG A 454 -21.39 -23.70 -18.70
C ARG A 454 -21.97 -25.07 -18.31
#